data_889563755e058c7406ccd79a5757e5bc
#
_entry.id   889563755e058c7406ccd79a5757e5bc
#
_cell.length_a   1.000
_cell.length_b   1.000
_cell.length_c   1.000
_cell.angle_alpha   90.00
_cell.angle_beta   90.00
_cell.angle_gamma   90.00
#
_symmetry.space_group_name_H-M   'P 1'
#
loop_
_entity.id
_entity.type
_entity.pdbx_description
1 polymer ?
#
loop_
_entity_poly.entity_id
_entity_poly.type
_entity_poly.pdbx_seq_one_letter_code
_entity_poly.pdbx_strand_id
1 'polypeptide(L)'
;MSEIWAIILAAGESKRMGFPKMLLPFRGMTIIEQVIENVINSQVEETVVVLGAISDEIRKVIGNWPVKHCYNEVYKEGMLSSVKCGFRFLPHDFEAALVFPGDQPLISPEITDKVISAFRLSGKGIIMPVYGNKRGHPLLISSRYREEVMLLDPGEGLRTLA
;
A
#
# COMPACT_ATOMS: atom_id res chain seq x y z
N MET A 1 18.93 -4.86 10.37
CA MET A 1 17.95 -5.92 10.07
C MET A 1 16.97 -5.46 9.00
N SER A 2 16.64 -6.37 8.10
CA SER A 2 15.72 -6.05 7.04
C SER A 2 14.29 -5.97 7.58
N GLU A 3 13.54 -4.98 7.12
CA GLU A 3 12.20 -4.71 7.62
C GLU A 3 11.14 -4.99 6.56
N ILE A 4 9.95 -5.34 7.02
CA ILE A 4 8.77 -5.45 6.15
C ILE A 4 8.00 -4.15 6.24
N TRP A 5 7.81 -3.51 5.11
CA TRP A 5 7.15 -2.22 4.98
C TRP A 5 5.76 -2.36 4.37
N ALA A 6 4.85 -1.48 4.78
CA ALA A 6 3.58 -1.31 4.08
C ALA A 6 3.63 -0.03 3.25
N ILE A 7 3.10 -0.09 2.05
CA ILE A 7 2.89 1.05 1.18
C ILE A 7 1.40 1.19 1.00
N ILE A 8 0.81 2.27 1.54
CA ILE A 8 -0.61 2.54 1.41
C ILE A 8 -0.82 3.56 0.29
N LEU A 9 -1.56 3.18 -0.73
CA LEU A 9 -1.78 4.03 -1.90
C LEU A 9 -2.95 4.98 -1.66
N ALA A 10 -2.64 6.26 -1.52
CA ALA A 10 -3.62 7.30 -1.25
C ALA A 10 -3.45 8.52 -2.17
N ALA A 11 -2.88 8.30 -3.37
CA ALA A 11 -2.55 9.38 -4.29
C ALA A 11 -3.62 9.68 -5.33
N GLY A 12 -4.59 8.77 -5.51
CA GLY A 12 -5.61 8.91 -6.54
C GLY A 12 -6.65 9.96 -6.21
N GLU A 13 -7.39 10.37 -7.23
CA GLU A 13 -8.46 11.36 -7.10
C GLU A 13 -9.75 10.78 -6.55
N SER A 14 -9.85 9.50 -6.49
CA SER A 14 -10.91 8.65 -5.91
C SER A 14 -12.07 9.42 -5.26
N LYS A 15 -12.97 9.96 -6.08
CA LYS A 15 -14.13 10.73 -5.61
C LYS A 15 -15.41 9.92 -5.79
N ARG A 16 -16.28 10.03 -4.78
CA ARG A 16 -17.62 9.46 -4.85
C ARG A 16 -18.58 10.59 -4.51
N MET A 17 -19.47 10.93 -5.48
CA MET A 17 -20.41 12.03 -5.32
C MET A 17 -19.72 13.36 -4.95
N GLY A 18 -18.57 13.62 -5.55
CA GLY A 18 -17.83 14.87 -5.32
C GLY A 18 -17.00 14.90 -4.05
N PHE A 19 -16.96 13.80 -3.28
CA PHE A 19 -16.20 13.73 -2.04
C PHE A 19 -15.14 12.63 -2.11
N PRO A 20 -13.92 12.85 -1.60
CA PRO A 20 -12.88 11.84 -1.63
C PRO A 20 -13.28 10.59 -0.84
N LYS A 21 -13.26 9.44 -1.50
CA LYS A 21 -13.69 8.18 -0.89
C LYS A 21 -12.93 7.86 0.39
N MET A 22 -11.61 8.06 0.39
CA MET A 22 -10.76 7.74 1.54
C MET A 22 -11.07 8.55 2.78
N LEU A 23 -11.75 9.68 2.64
CA LEU A 23 -12.10 10.55 3.75
C LEU A 23 -13.54 10.34 4.23
N LEU A 24 -14.28 9.40 3.63
CA LEU A 24 -15.64 9.09 4.09
C LEU A 24 -15.59 8.42 5.47
N PRO A 25 -16.62 8.65 6.29
CA PRO A 25 -16.71 8.02 7.62
C PRO A 25 -16.78 6.50 7.53
N PHE A 26 -16.11 5.83 8.44
CA PHE A 26 -16.14 4.38 8.55
C PHE A 26 -15.86 3.98 10.00
N ARG A 27 -16.85 3.41 10.68
CA ARG A 27 -16.71 2.89 12.06
C ARG A 27 -16.07 3.88 13.03
N GLY A 28 -16.50 5.15 12.97
CA GLY A 28 -16.03 6.18 13.89
C GLY A 28 -14.75 6.89 13.48
N MET A 29 -14.20 6.56 12.33
CA MET A 29 -13.03 7.24 11.76
C MET A 29 -13.21 7.35 10.25
N THR A 30 -12.20 7.79 9.53
CA THR A 30 -12.26 7.80 8.06
C THR A 30 -11.79 6.47 7.50
N ILE A 31 -12.11 6.21 6.23
CA ILE A 31 -11.67 4.97 5.56
C ILE A 31 -10.15 4.84 5.59
N ILE A 32 -9.42 5.93 5.27
CA ILE A 32 -7.94 5.86 5.28
C ILE A 32 -7.40 5.55 6.67
N GLU A 33 -8.02 6.10 7.71
CA GLU A 33 -7.60 5.81 9.08
C GLU A 33 -7.83 4.34 9.43
N GLN A 34 -8.95 3.76 9.00
CA GLN A 34 -9.20 2.34 9.24
C GLN A 34 -8.16 1.47 8.54
N VAL A 35 -7.77 1.84 7.31
CA VAL A 35 -6.70 1.12 6.60
C VAL A 35 -5.40 1.19 7.42
N ILE A 36 -5.05 2.38 7.90
CA ILE A 36 -3.84 2.55 8.69
C ILE A 36 -3.90 1.72 9.98
N GLU A 37 -5.03 1.76 10.68
CA GLU A 37 -5.19 1.00 11.92
C GLU A 37 -4.99 -0.49 11.67
N ASN A 38 -5.58 -1.02 10.61
CA ASN A 38 -5.41 -2.44 10.27
C ASN A 38 -3.95 -2.78 9.99
N VAL A 39 -3.25 -1.90 9.30
CA VAL A 39 -1.84 -2.13 8.95
C VAL A 39 -0.96 -2.09 10.20
N ILE A 40 -1.11 -1.08 11.06
CA ILE A 40 -0.25 -0.98 12.24
C ILE A 40 -0.53 -2.05 13.28
N ASN A 41 -1.69 -2.69 13.23
CA ASN A 41 -2.01 -3.83 14.10
C ASN A 41 -1.54 -5.17 13.53
N SER A 42 -0.92 -5.16 12.35
CA SER A 42 -0.33 -6.36 11.76
C SER A 42 1.16 -6.45 12.12
N GLN A 43 1.85 -7.44 11.56
CA GLN A 43 3.29 -7.62 11.77
C GLN A 43 4.15 -6.74 10.87
N VAL A 44 3.55 -5.82 10.13
CA VAL A 44 4.28 -4.81 9.36
C VAL A 44 5.07 -3.94 10.33
N GLU A 45 6.32 -3.66 9.99
CA GLU A 45 7.22 -2.92 10.89
C GLU A 45 7.21 -1.41 10.66
N GLU A 46 7.06 -0.99 9.40
CA GLU A 46 7.01 0.43 9.05
C GLU A 46 5.98 0.66 7.95
N THR A 47 5.42 1.86 7.90
CA THR A 47 4.36 2.19 6.95
C THR A 47 4.62 3.54 6.29
N VAL A 48 4.46 3.61 4.98
CA VAL A 48 4.49 4.87 4.23
C VAL A 48 3.16 5.02 3.48
N VAL A 49 2.55 6.20 3.58
CA VAL A 49 1.35 6.56 2.83
C VAL A 49 1.76 7.39 1.64
N VAL A 50 1.39 6.97 0.44
CA VAL A 50 1.72 7.68 -0.80
C VAL A 50 0.59 8.65 -1.11
N LEU A 51 0.89 9.95 -1.10
CA LEU A 51 -0.07 11.03 -1.29
C LEU A 51 0.01 11.59 -2.71
N GLY A 52 -1.05 12.26 -3.14
CA GLY A 52 -1.11 12.87 -4.47
C GLY A 52 -2.19 13.92 -4.57
N ALA A 53 -3.30 13.58 -5.24
CA ALA A 53 -4.35 14.53 -5.61
C ALA A 53 -4.95 15.30 -4.43
N ILE A 54 -5.14 14.63 -3.28
CA ILE A 54 -5.75 15.25 -2.10
C ILE A 54 -4.79 15.20 -0.91
N SER A 55 -3.52 15.50 -1.17
CA SER A 55 -2.47 15.33 -0.17
C SER A 55 -2.72 16.15 1.10
N ASP A 56 -3.17 17.41 0.97
CA ASP A 56 -3.37 18.26 2.14
C ASP A 56 -4.47 17.73 3.06
N GLU A 57 -5.60 17.30 2.48
CA GLU A 57 -6.71 16.78 3.25
C GLU A 57 -6.34 15.49 3.97
N ILE A 58 -5.64 14.58 3.28
CA ILE A 58 -5.24 13.32 3.90
C ILE A 58 -4.16 13.55 4.96
N ARG A 59 -3.20 14.43 4.71
CA ARG A 59 -2.16 14.73 5.70
C ARG A 59 -2.74 15.23 7.01
N LYS A 60 -3.79 16.04 6.95
CA LYS A 60 -4.47 16.52 8.18
C LYS A 60 -5.05 15.36 8.99
N VAL A 61 -5.58 14.36 8.31
CA VAL A 61 -6.22 13.21 8.95
C VAL A 61 -5.19 12.25 9.53
N ILE A 62 -4.10 12.00 8.79
CA ILE A 62 -3.12 10.99 9.19
C ILE A 62 -2.00 11.54 10.08
N GLY A 63 -1.97 12.84 10.35
CA GLY A 63 -0.86 13.48 11.07
C GLY A 63 -0.58 12.94 12.46
N ASN A 64 -1.59 12.38 13.13
CA ASN A 64 -1.42 11.80 14.48
C ASN A 64 -1.16 10.30 14.48
N TRP A 65 -1.13 9.68 13.32
CA TRP A 65 -0.87 8.25 13.20
C TRP A 65 0.63 7.97 13.02
N PRO A 66 1.14 6.85 13.53
CA PRO A 66 2.57 6.54 13.45
C PRO A 66 2.97 6.01 12.07
N VAL A 67 2.78 6.82 11.05
CA VAL A 67 3.09 6.47 9.67
C VAL A 67 3.90 7.57 9.03
N LYS A 68 4.72 7.20 8.04
CA LYS A 68 5.45 8.14 7.21
C LYS A 68 4.62 8.43 5.97
N HIS A 69 4.96 9.49 5.24
CA HIS A 69 4.27 9.78 3.99
C HIS A 69 5.26 10.31 2.95
N CYS A 70 4.92 10.13 1.69
CA CYS A 70 5.64 10.70 0.56
C CYS A 70 4.63 11.19 -0.47
N TYR A 71 5.08 12.05 -1.39
CA TYR A 71 4.20 12.68 -2.36
C TYR A 71 4.54 12.20 -3.77
N ASN A 72 3.54 11.73 -4.49
CA ASN A 72 3.68 11.31 -5.89
C ASN A 72 3.31 12.47 -6.81
N GLU A 73 4.31 13.15 -7.37
CA GLU A 73 4.10 14.29 -8.26
C GLU A 73 3.42 13.90 -9.56
N VAL A 74 3.53 12.64 -9.97
CA VAL A 74 2.96 12.15 -11.22
C VAL A 74 1.78 11.22 -10.97
N TYR A 75 0.98 11.49 -9.95
CA TYR A 75 -0.14 10.62 -9.57
C TYR A 75 -1.14 10.37 -10.71
N LYS A 76 -1.22 11.29 -11.67
CA LYS A 76 -2.12 11.12 -12.82
C LYS A 76 -1.70 10.00 -13.76
N GLU A 77 -0.46 9.53 -13.66
CA GLU A 77 0.00 8.39 -14.46
C GLU A 77 -0.57 7.06 -13.97
N GLY A 78 -1.25 7.05 -12.83
CA GLY A 78 -1.94 5.87 -12.35
C GLY A 78 -1.29 5.19 -11.16
N MET A 79 -1.86 4.03 -10.80
CA MET A 79 -1.48 3.32 -9.58
C MET A 79 -0.01 2.92 -9.57
N LEU A 80 0.54 2.47 -10.70
CA LEU A 80 1.93 2.03 -10.74
C LEU A 80 2.89 3.15 -10.36
N SER A 81 2.58 4.40 -10.77
CA SER A 81 3.43 5.54 -10.39
C SER A 81 3.49 5.71 -8.87
N SER A 82 2.38 5.45 -8.19
CA SER A 82 2.33 5.53 -6.73
C SER A 82 3.09 4.38 -6.06
N VAL A 83 3.01 3.18 -6.61
CA VAL A 83 3.80 2.05 -6.12
C VAL A 83 5.29 2.36 -6.25
N LYS A 84 5.70 2.90 -7.39
CA LYS A 84 7.10 3.28 -7.60
C LYS A 84 7.54 4.37 -6.62
N CYS A 85 6.67 5.35 -6.37
CA CYS A 85 6.94 6.41 -5.40
C CYS A 85 7.19 5.80 -4.01
N GLY A 86 6.35 4.87 -3.59
CA GLY A 86 6.56 4.17 -2.33
C GLY A 86 7.87 3.40 -2.30
N PHE A 87 8.19 2.69 -3.37
CA PHE A 87 9.44 1.93 -3.43
C PHE A 87 10.67 2.83 -3.36
N ARG A 88 10.62 4.02 -3.98
CA ARG A 88 11.73 4.98 -3.86
C ARG A 88 11.93 5.47 -2.44
N PHE A 89 10.85 5.55 -1.67
CA PHE A 89 10.90 5.99 -0.28
C PHE A 89 11.53 4.95 0.64
N LEU A 90 11.41 3.66 0.33
CA LEU A 90 11.88 2.59 1.20
C LEU A 90 13.39 2.60 1.38
N PRO A 91 13.88 2.18 2.55
CA PRO A 91 15.32 2.05 2.75
C PRO A 91 15.90 0.98 1.83
N HIS A 92 17.18 1.08 1.56
CA HIS A 92 17.84 0.20 0.59
C HIS A 92 17.76 -1.27 1.00
N ASP A 93 17.71 -1.55 2.29
CA ASP A 93 17.78 -2.89 2.85
C ASP A 93 16.43 -3.45 3.30
N PHE A 94 15.32 -2.92 2.81
CA PHE A 94 14.01 -3.48 3.19
C PHE A 94 13.91 -4.94 2.70
N GLU A 95 13.14 -5.74 3.43
CA GLU A 95 12.99 -7.16 3.10
C GLU A 95 11.87 -7.38 2.08
N ALA A 96 10.72 -6.79 2.33
CA ALA A 96 9.55 -6.90 1.46
C ALA A 96 8.63 -5.72 1.67
N ALA A 97 7.82 -5.42 0.67
CA ALA A 97 6.82 -4.36 0.75
C ALA A 97 5.44 -4.93 0.45
N LEU A 98 4.46 -4.55 1.28
CA LEU A 98 3.06 -4.90 1.04
C LEU A 98 2.33 -3.66 0.55
N VAL A 99 1.66 -3.80 -0.58
CA VAL A 99 0.92 -2.70 -1.22
C VAL A 99 -0.56 -2.81 -0.84
N PHE A 100 -1.08 -1.74 -0.22
CA PHE A 100 -2.47 -1.66 0.21
C PHE A 100 -3.18 -0.53 -0.51
N PRO A 101 -4.38 -0.77 -1.07
CA PRO A 101 -5.23 0.34 -1.52
C PRO A 101 -5.70 1.13 -0.30
N GLY A 102 -5.65 2.46 -0.40
CA GLY A 102 -6.08 3.33 0.70
C GLY A 102 -7.58 3.40 0.92
N ASP A 103 -8.35 2.76 0.04
CA ASP A 103 -9.80 2.76 0.09
C ASP A 103 -10.40 1.38 0.42
N GLN A 104 -9.60 0.45 0.94
CA GLN A 104 -10.09 -0.88 1.31
C GLN A 104 -9.93 -1.12 2.81
N PRO A 105 -10.91 -0.70 3.62
CA PRO A 105 -10.80 -0.75 5.08
C PRO A 105 -11.07 -2.13 5.69
N LEU A 106 -11.39 -3.14 4.88
CA LEU A 106 -11.74 -4.47 5.38
C LEU A 106 -10.61 -5.49 5.29
N ILE A 107 -9.40 -5.06 4.91
CA ILE A 107 -8.24 -5.95 4.94
C ILE A 107 -7.75 -6.04 6.38
N SER A 108 -8.06 -7.16 7.04
CA SER A 108 -7.77 -7.33 8.46
C SER A 108 -6.28 -7.55 8.72
N PRO A 109 -5.81 -7.28 9.96
CA PRO A 109 -4.43 -7.61 10.32
C PRO A 109 -4.12 -9.10 10.13
N GLU A 110 -5.10 -9.98 10.36
CA GLU A 110 -4.92 -11.43 10.18
C GLU A 110 -4.61 -11.80 8.74
N ILE A 111 -5.27 -11.15 7.78
CA ILE A 111 -4.99 -11.38 6.36
C ILE A 111 -3.56 -10.96 6.03
N THR A 112 -3.17 -9.78 6.50
CA THR A 112 -1.82 -9.27 6.28
C THR A 112 -0.77 -10.20 6.88
N ASP A 113 -1.01 -10.68 8.11
CA ASP A 113 -0.08 -11.59 8.77
C ASP A 113 0.05 -12.92 8.04
N LYS A 114 -1.04 -13.42 7.46
CA LYS A 114 -1.00 -14.64 6.65
C LYS A 114 -0.14 -14.46 5.40
N VAL A 115 -0.23 -13.30 4.77
CA VAL A 115 0.58 -12.99 3.59
C VAL A 115 2.06 -12.96 3.98
N ILE A 116 2.38 -12.33 5.10
CA ILE A 116 3.77 -12.26 5.59
C ILE A 116 4.28 -13.67 5.92
N SER A 117 3.46 -14.49 6.59
CA SER A 117 3.84 -15.87 6.93
C SER A 117 4.10 -16.70 5.67
N ALA A 118 3.26 -16.54 4.66
CA ALA A 118 3.43 -17.27 3.40
C ALA A 118 4.75 -16.87 2.72
N PHE A 119 5.11 -15.60 2.77
CA PHE A 119 6.39 -15.13 2.25
C PHE A 119 7.56 -15.80 2.97
N ARG A 120 7.53 -15.81 4.29
CA ARG A 120 8.63 -16.38 5.09
C ARG A 120 8.75 -17.89 4.91
N LEU A 121 7.62 -18.59 4.73
CA LEU A 121 7.63 -20.04 4.62
C LEU A 121 7.93 -20.54 3.20
N SER A 122 7.46 -19.83 2.17
CA SER A 122 7.58 -20.31 0.79
C SER A 122 8.85 -19.88 0.09
N GLY A 123 9.46 -18.77 0.51
CA GLY A 123 10.59 -18.18 -0.19
C GLY A 123 10.21 -17.51 -1.51
N LYS A 124 8.93 -17.48 -1.86
CA LYS A 124 8.46 -16.83 -3.08
C LYS A 124 8.50 -15.31 -2.92
N GLY A 125 8.72 -14.60 -4.01
CA GLY A 125 8.93 -13.17 -3.97
C GLY A 125 7.70 -12.33 -4.22
N ILE A 126 6.60 -12.94 -4.66
CA ILE A 126 5.34 -12.23 -4.88
C ILE A 126 4.22 -13.07 -4.29
N ILE A 127 3.49 -12.51 -3.33
CA ILE A 127 2.44 -13.21 -2.60
C ILE A 127 1.22 -12.32 -2.47
N MET A 128 0.04 -12.89 -2.70
CA MET A 128 -1.22 -12.18 -2.54
C MET A 128 -2.30 -13.14 -2.07
N PRO A 129 -3.29 -12.66 -1.32
CA PRO A 129 -4.43 -13.50 -0.97
C PRO A 129 -5.32 -13.73 -2.19
N VAL A 130 -5.99 -14.87 -2.23
CA VAL A 130 -6.90 -15.22 -3.31
C VAL A 130 -8.23 -15.61 -2.69
N TYR A 131 -9.30 -15.02 -3.19
CA TYR A 131 -10.68 -15.30 -2.75
C TYR A 131 -11.44 -15.90 -3.94
N GLY A 132 -11.58 -17.21 -3.94
CA GLY A 132 -12.08 -17.90 -5.12
C GLY A 132 -11.12 -17.73 -6.29
N ASN A 133 -11.60 -17.10 -7.36
CA ASN A 133 -10.76 -16.82 -8.53
C ASN A 133 -10.22 -15.39 -8.57
N LYS A 134 -10.47 -14.61 -7.51
CA LYS A 134 -10.06 -13.19 -7.50
C LYS A 134 -8.81 -13.00 -6.66
N ARG A 135 -7.87 -12.23 -7.20
CA ARG A 135 -6.68 -11.81 -6.48
C ARG A 135 -7.04 -10.64 -5.58
N GLY A 136 -6.57 -10.69 -4.35
CA GLY A 136 -6.85 -9.66 -3.36
C GLY A 136 -5.62 -8.88 -2.94
N HIS A 137 -5.78 -8.09 -1.91
CA HIS A 137 -4.71 -7.29 -1.32
C HIS A 137 -4.57 -7.68 0.15
N PRO A 138 -3.41 -7.43 0.76
CA PRO A 138 -2.27 -6.72 0.20
C PRO A 138 -1.45 -7.59 -0.76
N LEU A 139 -0.77 -6.93 -1.68
CA LEU A 139 0.21 -7.59 -2.55
C LEU A 139 1.59 -7.43 -1.94
N LEU A 140 2.23 -8.54 -1.61
CA LEU A 140 3.60 -8.52 -1.08
C LEU A 140 4.60 -8.69 -2.21
N ILE A 141 5.60 -7.82 -2.24
CA ILE A 141 6.69 -7.86 -3.23
C ILE A 141 8.02 -7.87 -2.50
N SER A 142 8.80 -8.93 -2.72
CA SER A 142 10.15 -9.04 -2.14
C SER A 142 11.07 -7.96 -2.68
N SER A 143 12.03 -7.55 -1.87
CA SER A 143 13.04 -6.55 -2.25
C SER A 143 13.82 -6.95 -3.50
N ARG A 144 13.95 -8.24 -3.78
CA ARG A 144 14.66 -8.70 -4.98
C ARG A 144 14.00 -8.28 -6.29
N TYR A 145 12.72 -7.84 -6.22
CA TYR A 145 12.01 -7.35 -7.40
C TYR A 145 11.99 -5.83 -7.50
N ARG A 146 12.71 -5.13 -6.63
CA ARG A 146 12.71 -3.67 -6.61
C ARG A 146 13.05 -3.06 -7.97
N GLU A 147 14.12 -3.52 -8.58
CA GLU A 147 14.54 -2.98 -9.88
C GLU A 147 13.50 -3.24 -10.94
N GLU A 148 12.92 -4.45 -10.96
CA GLU A 148 11.91 -4.80 -11.94
C GLU A 148 10.67 -3.92 -11.80
N VAL A 149 10.23 -3.64 -10.56
CA VAL A 149 9.12 -2.73 -10.33
C VAL A 149 9.44 -1.35 -10.89
N MET A 150 10.65 -0.84 -10.61
CA MET A 150 11.04 0.49 -11.06
C MET A 150 11.17 0.61 -12.57
N LEU A 151 11.38 -0.49 -13.27
CA LEU A 151 11.52 -0.52 -14.72
C LEU A 151 10.22 -0.77 -15.48
N LEU A 152 9.12 -1.07 -14.79
CA LEU A 152 7.83 -1.26 -15.46
C LEU A 152 7.37 0.04 -16.12
N ASP A 153 6.81 -0.07 -17.33
CA ASP A 153 6.25 1.06 -18.04
C ASP A 153 4.94 1.51 -17.38
N PRO A 154 4.60 2.80 -17.43
CA PRO A 154 3.37 3.31 -16.79
C PRO A 154 2.09 2.59 -17.22
N GLY A 155 2.05 2.08 -18.43
CA GLY A 155 0.87 1.34 -18.93
C GLY A 155 0.81 -0.11 -18.47
N GLU A 156 1.88 -0.61 -17.83
CA GLU A 156 1.89 -1.98 -17.31
C GLU A 156 1.40 -2.00 -15.88
N GLY A 157 0.85 -3.13 -15.45
CA GLY A 157 0.48 -3.30 -14.06
C GLY A 157 1.45 -4.22 -13.36
N LEU A 158 1.31 -4.33 -12.05
CA LEU A 158 2.14 -5.24 -11.25
C LEU A 158 1.96 -6.71 -11.65
N ARG A 159 0.89 -7.03 -12.37
CA ARG A 159 0.67 -8.39 -12.89
C ARG A 159 1.82 -8.90 -13.73
N THR A 160 2.53 -7.99 -14.38
CA THR A 160 3.66 -8.35 -15.23
C THR A 160 4.76 -9.07 -14.46
N LEU A 161 4.83 -8.87 -13.15
CA LEU A 161 5.81 -9.53 -12.28
C LEU A 161 5.42 -10.95 -11.91
N ALA A 162 4.13 -11.27 -11.95
CA ALA A 162 3.62 -12.54 -11.45
C ALA A 162 3.83 -13.71 -12.42
#